data_850071748c9e9b180348387874dbe0bb
#
_entry.id   850071748c9e9b180348387874dbe0bb
#
_cell.length_a   1.000
_cell.length_b   1.000
_cell.length_c   1.000
_cell.angle_alpha   90.00
_cell.angle_beta   90.00
_cell.angle_gamma   90.00
#
_symmetry.space_group_name_H-M   'P 1'
#
loop_
_entity.id
_entity.type
_entity.pdbx_description
1 polymer ?
#
loop_
_entity_poly.entity_id
_entity_poly.type
_entity_poly.pdbx_seq_one_letter_code
_entity_poly.pdbx_strand_id
1 'polypeptide(L)'
;MRIVIAGGGTGGHLFPGIAIAEEFLKRDDRTQIIFIGTKRGIESRLLGQLGYELREIDIEGVKGRGIKALVKVVYQIPKSMGQSRRILKQFRPDMVIGVGGYASGPALLMAHWMGLPTAIAEQNAIPGVTNKILGKFADKIFVTYEQTRTFFPEAKVVFSGNPVRASFASRKLKEKPESTYRQLLIFG
;
A
#
# COMPACT_ATOMS: atom_id res chain seq x y z
N MET A 1 13.83 6.98 11.31
CA MET A 1 12.55 7.49 10.82
C MET A 1 11.38 6.64 11.34
N ARG A 2 10.16 7.20 11.36
CA ARG A 2 8.92 6.49 11.72
C ARG A 2 7.99 6.54 10.52
N ILE A 3 7.64 5.39 9.97
CA ILE A 3 6.90 5.29 8.70
C ILE A 3 5.62 4.48 8.91
N VAL A 4 4.53 4.97 8.37
CA VAL A 4 3.28 4.21 8.25
C VAL A 4 3.11 3.78 6.80
N ILE A 5 2.88 2.49 6.58
CA ILE A 5 2.48 1.96 5.28
C ILE A 5 1.02 1.51 5.37
N ALA A 6 0.16 2.16 4.60
CA ALA A 6 -1.29 1.93 4.65
C ALA A 6 -1.79 1.27 3.37
N GLY A 7 -2.51 0.17 3.53
CA GLY A 7 -3.08 -0.57 2.41
C GLY A 7 -3.20 -2.05 2.69
N GLY A 8 -3.48 -2.82 1.65
CA GLY A 8 -3.65 -4.26 1.77
C GLY A 8 -4.94 -4.75 1.14
N GLY A 9 -5.46 -5.87 1.66
CA GLY A 9 -6.61 -6.57 1.12
C GLY A 9 -6.25 -7.59 0.05
N THR A 10 -5.18 -7.35 -0.71
CA THR A 10 -4.64 -8.28 -1.73
C THR A 10 -3.12 -8.29 -1.72
N GLY A 11 -2.52 -9.39 -2.22
CA GLY A 11 -1.06 -9.49 -2.36
C GLY A 11 -0.47 -8.39 -3.26
N GLY A 12 -1.20 -7.97 -4.30
CA GLY A 12 -0.77 -6.92 -5.24
C GLY A 12 -0.48 -5.57 -4.56
N HIS A 13 -1.12 -5.26 -3.46
CA HIS A 13 -0.87 -4.06 -2.67
C HIS A 13 0.10 -4.31 -1.51
N LEU A 14 -0.01 -5.46 -0.86
CA LEU A 14 0.77 -5.75 0.33
C LEU A 14 2.26 -5.97 0.03
N PHE A 15 2.59 -6.76 -1.00
CA PHE A 15 3.99 -7.08 -1.32
C PHE A 15 4.83 -5.86 -1.72
N PRO A 16 4.35 -4.91 -2.52
CA PRO A 16 5.04 -3.64 -2.73
C PRO A 16 5.26 -2.85 -1.42
N GLY A 17 4.27 -2.86 -0.53
CA GLY A 17 4.41 -2.24 0.80
C GLY A 17 5.53 -2.89 1.64
N ILE A 18 5.62 -4.21 1.63
CA ILE A 18 6.69 -4.95 2.31
C ILE A 18 8.06 -4.62 1.67
N ALA A 19 8.15 -4.59 0.34
CA ALA A 19 9.39 -4.25 -0.35
C ALA A 19 9.87 -2.82 -0.03
N ILE A 20 8.95 -1.87 0.09
CA ILE A 20 9.24 -0.51 0.54
C ILE A 20 9.77 -0.53 1.98
N ALA A 21 9.11 -1.28 2.87
CA ALA A 21 9.54 -1.42 4.26
C ALA A 21 10.96 -2.01 4.37
N GLU A 22 11.23 -3.09 3.63
CA GLU A 22 12.56 -3.74 3.58
C GLU A 22 13.64 -2.75 3.15
N GLU A 23 13.38 -1.92 2.14
CA GLU A 23 14.36 -0.94 1.65
C GLU A 23 14.63 0.18 2.66
N PHE A 24 13.61 0.65 3.40
CA PHE A 24 13.82 1.63 4.47
C PHE A 24 14.66 1.06 5.62
N LEU A 25 14.37 -0.17 6.05
CA LEU A 25 15.13 -0.84 7.11
C LEU A 25 16.57 -1.15 6.69
N LYS A 26 16.78 -1.48 5.42
CA LYS A 26 18.12 -1.70 4.85
C LYS A 26 18.96 -0.41 4.87
N ARG A 27 18.35 0.76 4.66
CA ARG A 27 19.05 2.06 4.67
C ARG A 27 19.32 2.59 6.08
N ASP A 28 18.40 2.36 7.01
CA ASP A 28 18.56 2.72 8.42
C ASP A 28 17.75 1.72 9.27
N ASP A 29 18.45 0.84 9.95
CA ASP A 29 17.89 -0.23 10.80
C ASP A 29 17.14 0.30 12.03
N ARG A 30 17.36 1.58 12.38
CA ARG A 30 16.60 2.28 13.43
C ARG A 30 15.23 2.78 12.98
N THR A 31 14.89 2.60 11.70
CA THR A 31 13.59 2.98 11.18
C THR A 31 12.48 2.13 11.82
N GLN A 32 11.46 2.79 12.34
CA GLN A 32 10.28 2.11 12.87
C GLN A 32 9.17 2.13 11.82
N ILE A 33 8.62 0.96 11.53
CA ILE A 33 7.57 0.81 10.51
C ILE A 33 6.37 0.10 11.13
N ILE A 34 5.19 0.68 10.93
CA ILE A 34 3.92 0.00 11.18
C ILE A 34 3.10 -0.03 9.92
N PHE A 35 2.25 -1.03 9.82
CA PHE A 35 1.25 -1.13 8.76
C PHE A 35 -0.14 -0.74 9.27
N ILE A 36 -0.93 -0.06 8.44
CA ILE A 36 -2.37 0.13 8.65
C ILE A 36 -3.09 -0.68 7.59
N GLY A 37 -3.92 -1.61 8.05
CA GLY A 37 -4.66 -2.53 7.18
C GLY A 37 -6.02 -2.88 7.75
N THR A 38 -6.62 -3.95 7.22
CA THR A 38 -7.91 -4.46 7.66
C THR A 38 -7.77 -5.79 8.37
N LYS A 39 -8.68 -6.07 9.31
CA LYS A 39 -8.66 -7.31 10.09
C LYS A 39 -8.79 -8.59 9.25
N ARG A 40 -9.46 -8.50 8.10
CA ARG A 40 -9.81 -9.65 7.24
C ARG A 40 -8.90 -9.82 6.03
N GLY A 41 -7.89 -9.00 5.88
CA GLY A 41 -6.96 -9.05 4.74
C GLY A 41 -5.86 -10.09 4.91
N ILE A 42 -5.16 -10.39 3.82
CA ILE A 42 -3.97 -11.25 3.82
C ILE A 42 -2.85 -10.66 4.70
N GLU A 43 -2.91 -9.34 4.92
CA GLU A 43 -1.96 -8.58 5.73
C GLU A 43 -1.91 -9.06 7.18
N SER A 44 -3.04 -9.43 7.79
CA SER A 44 -3.09 -9.83 9.20
C SER A 44 -2.23 -11.07 9.50
N ARG A 45 -2.19 -12.02 8.57
CA ARG A 45 -1.37 -13.24 8.72
C ARG A 45 0.08 -13.01 8.31
N LEU A 46 0.30 -12.39 7.16
CA LEU A 46 1.64 -12.30 6.55
C LEU A 46 2.55 -11.32 7.29
N LEU A 47 2.03 -10.15 7.69
CA LEU A 47 2.83 -9.15 8.39
C LEU A 47 3.32 -9.67 9.75
N GLY A 48 2.47 -10.39 10.48
CA GLY A 48 2.88 -11.01 11.75
C GLY A 48 4.01 -12.04 11.58
N GLN A 49 3.98 -12.85 10.51
CA GLN A 49 5.07 -13.79 10.20
C GLN A 49 6.39 -13.10 9.85
N LEU A 50 6.32 -11.90 9.28
CA LEU A 50 7.48 -11.09 8.90
C LEU A 50 7.95 -10.14 10.02
N GLY A 51 7.30 -10.16 11.19
CA GLY A 51 7.67 -9.33 12.33
C GLY A 51 7.22 -7.86 12.23
N TYR A 52 6.35 -7.52 11.28
CA TYR A 52 5.80 -6.17 11.18
C TYR A 52 4.56 -6.00 12.05
N GLU A 53 4.47 -4.85 12.70
CA GLU A 53 3.28 -4.47 13.47
C GLU A 53 2.15 -4.04 12.54
N LEU A 54 0.97 -4.66 12.68
CA LEU A 54 -0.26 -4.27 11.99
C LEU A 54 -1.19 -3.53 12.97
N ARG A 55 -1.60 -2.34 12.59
CA ARG A 55 -2.69 -1.58 13.22
C ARG A 55 -3.93 -1.68 12.33
N GLU A 56 -5.02 -2.16 12.90
CA GLU A 56 -6.24 -2.43 12.15
C GLU A 56 -7.21 -1.25 12.20
N ILE A 57 -7.88 -1.02 11.06
CA ILE A 57 -9.01 -0.10 10.94
C ILE A 57 -10.22 -0.83 10.35
N ASP A 58 -11.42 -0.38 10.76
CA ASP A 58 -12.68 -0.98 10.35
C ASP A 58 -13.15 -0.36 9.02
N ILE A 59 -12.61 -0.86 7.92
CA ILE A 59 -13.07 -0.54 6.58
C ILE A 59 -13.11 -1.79 5.73
N GLU A 60 -14.18 -1.95 4.97
CA GLU A 60 -14.35 -3.06 4.04
C GLU A 60 -14.60 -2.53 2.64
N GLY A 61 -14.19 -3.31 1.64
CA GLY A 61 -14.55 -3.02 0.26
C GLY A 61 -16.06 -3.10 0.04
N VAL A 62 -16.56 -2.22 -0.81
CA VAL A 62 -17.95 -2.28 -1.26
C VAL A 62 -18.12 -3.53 -2.15
N LYS A 63 -18.38 -4.66 -1.53
CA LYS A 63 -18.81 -5.87 -2.25
C LYS A 63 -20.33 -5.81 -2.39
N GLY A 64 -20.80 -5.62 -3.61
CA GLY A 64 -22.22 -5.60 -3.95
C GLY A 64 -22.68 -4.23 -4.48
N ARG A 65 -23.77 -4.26 -5.23
CA ARG A 65 -24.43 -3.06 -5.78
C ARG A 65 -25.72 -2.86 -5.00
N GLY A 66 -25.92 -1.70 -4.41
CA GLY A 66 -27.18 -1.36 -3.74
C GLY A 66 -27.02 -0.37 -2.61
N ILE A 67 -28.14 0.22 -2.21
CA ILE A 67 -28.23 1.27 -1.19
C ILE A 67 -27.63 0.82 0.15
N LYS A 68 -27.84 -0.44 0.55
CA LYS A 68 -27.29 -0.98 1.80
C LYS A 68 -25.75 -0.97 1.83
N ALA A 69 -25.10 -1.26 0.71
CA ALA A 69 -23.64 -1.21 0.60
C ALA A 69 -23.12 0.23 0.70
N LEU A 70 -23.81 1.17 0.07
CA LEU A 70 -23.49 2.60 0.12
C LEU A 70 -23.62 3.16 1.54
N VAL A 71 -24.73 2.86 2.24
CA VAL A 71 -24.96 3.29 3.64
C VAL A 71 -23.85 2.74 4.55
N LYS A 72 -23.45 1.47 4.36
CA LYS A 72 -22.35 0.87 5.14
C LYS A 72 -21.04 1.63 4.96
N VAL A 73 -20.70 2.01 3.72
CA VAL A 73 -19.48 2.77 3.42
C VAL A 73 -19.51 4.16 4.04
N VAL A 74 -20.64 4.87 3.92
CA VAL A 74 -20.80 6.21 4.49
C VAL A 74 -20.58 6.20 6.01
N TYR A 75 -20.99 5.14 6.70
CA TYR A 75 -20.76 5.00 8.14
C TYR A 75 -19.33 4.52 8.48
N GLN A 76 -18.74 3.66 7.66
CA GLN A 76 -17.39 3.13 7.91
C GLN A 76 -16.28 4.17 7.69
N ILE A 77 -16.44 5.11 6.74
CA ILE A 77 -15.40 6.11 6.46
C ILE A 77 -15.11 6.99 7.69
N PRO A 78 -16.07 7.67 8.33
CA PRO A 78 -15.79 8.49 9.53
C PRO A 78 -15.16 7.67 10.65
N LYS A 79 -15.63 6.44 10.88
CA LYS A 79 -15.08 5.53 11.90
C LYS A 79 -13.63 5.20 11.62
N SER A 80 -13.32 4.74 10.41
CA SER A 80 -11.97 4.38 10.01
C SER A 80 -11.01 5.58 9.98
N MET A 81 -11.51 6.77 9.67
CA MET A 81 -10.73 8.01 9.78
C MET A 81 -10.40 8.35 11.24
N GLY A 82 -11.36 8.20 12.16
CA GLY A 82 -11.14 8.37 13.60
C GLY A 82 -10.10 7.37 14.15
N GLN A 83 -10.16 6.11 13.70
CA GLN A 83 -9.18 5.09 14.04
C GLN A 83 -7.79 5.43 13.47
N SER A 84 -7.71 5.82 12.20
CA SER A 84 -6.47 6.28 11.57
C SER A 84 -5.85 7.45 12.32
N ARG A 85 -6.66 8.45 12.68
CA ARG A 85 -6.20 9.61 13.48
C ARG A 85 -5.58 9.19 14.81
N ARG A 86 -6.23 8.24 15.51
CA ARG A 86 -5.69 7.71 16.79
C ARG A 86 -4.35 7.03 16.58
N ILE A 87 -4.23 6.16 15.58
CA ILE A 87 -2.99 5.45 15.24
C ILE A 87 -1.88 6.46 14.90
N LEU A 88 -2.15 7.42 14.01
CA LEU A 88 -1.17 8.42 13.60
C LEU A 88 -0.73 9.32 14.76
N LYS A 89 -1.64 9.72 15.65
CA LYS A 89 -1.29 10.50 16.85
C LYS A 89 -0.41 9.72 17.83
N GLN A 90 -0.68 8.43 18.01
CA GLN A 90 0.09 7.58 18.92
C GLN A 90 1.47 7.26 18.35
N PHE A 91 1.52 6.89 17.08
CA PHE A 91 2.78 6.50 16.44
C PHE A 91 3.63 7.70 16.05
N ARG A 92 3.06 8.87 15.74
CA ARG A 92 3.74 10.10 15.31
C ARG A 92 4.69 9.83 14.13
N PRO A 93 4.19 9.40 12.98
CA PRO A 93 5.05 9.10 11.84
C PRO A 93 5.64 10.36 11.22
N ASP A 94 6.83 10.23 10.64
CA ASP A 94 7.46 11.24 9.81
C ASP A 94 6.84 11.28 8.40
N MET A 95 6.25 10.15 7.94
CA MET A 95 5.53 10.07 6.67
C MET A 95 4.55 8.90 6.65
N VAL A 96 3.56 9.00 5.75
CA VAL A 96 2.55 7.96 5.49
C VAL A 96 2.55 7.59 4.02
N ILE A 97 2.68 6.30 3.72
CA ILE A 97 2.72 5.76 2.35
C ILE A 97 1.48 4.90 2.13
N GLY A 98 0.66 5.24 1.13
CA GLY A 98 -0.46 4.42 0.68
C GLY A 98 -0.04 3.52 -0.46
N VAL A 99 -0.26 2.22 -0.30
CA VAL A 99 0.06 1.22 -1.34
C VAL A 99 -1.17 0.70 -2.07
N GLY A 100 -2.32 1.34 -1.84
CA GLY A 100 -3.60 0.94 -2.42
C GLY A 100 -4.44 0.07 -1.49
N GLY A 101 -5.64 -0.30 -1.96
CA GLY A 101 -6.65 -0.96 -1.14
C GLY A 101 -7.46 0.01 -0.29
N TYR A 102 -8.46 -0.53 0.41
CA TYR A 102 -9.44 0.31 1.11
C TYR A 102 -8.85 1.02 2.35
N ALA A 103 -7.90 0.39 3.03
CA ALA A 103 -7.29 0.96 4.24
C ALA A 103 -6.40 2.18 3.96
N SER A 104 -5.84 2.30 2.74
CA SER A 104 -5.03 3.47 2.39
C SER A 104 -5.84 4.76 2.35
N GLY A 105 -7.13 4.70 1.98
CA GLY A 105 -8.01 5.86 1.89
C GLY A 105 -8.07 6.68 3.17
N PRO A 106 -8.66 6.14 4.25
CA PRO A 106 -8.78 6.83 5.52
C PRO A 106 -7.43 7.21 6.14
N ALA A 107 -6.42 6.35 6.00
CA ALA A 107 -5.10 6.61 6.57
C ALA A 107 -4.41 7.81 5.91
N LEU A 108 -4.38 7.86 4.57
CA LEU A 108 -3.74 8.97 3.84
C LEU A 108 -4.52 10.28 3.96
N LEU A 109 -5.85 10.24 3.84
CA LEU A 109 -6.65 11.45 4.01
C LEU A 109 -6.45 12.05 5.40
N MET A 110 -6.42 11.21 6.44
CA MET A 110 -6.18 11.68 7.78
C MET A 110 -4.76 12.22 7.97
N ALA A 111 -3.74 11.56 7.38
CA ALA A 111 -2.37 12.04 7.38
C ALA A 111 -2.26 13.42 6.72
N HIS A 112 -2.86 13.59 5.55
CA HIS A 112 -2.92 14.88 4.85
C HIS A 112 -3.56 15.98 5.71
N TRP A 113 -4.70 15.72 6.34
CA TRP A 113 -5.37 16.69 7.22
C TRP A 113 -4.60 16.99 8.51
N MET A 114 -3.71 16.10 8.92
CA MET A 114 -2.81 16.33 10.05
C MET A 114 -1.49 17.02 9.64
N GLY A 115 -1.32 17.37 8.36
CA GLY A 115 -0.10 18.00 7.84
C GLY A 115 1.10 17.06 7.79
N LEU A 116 0.88 15.75 7.79
CA LEU A 116 1.96 14.76 7.68
C LEU A 116 2.34 14.56 6.20
N PRO A 117 3.63 14.40 5.88
CA PRO A 117 4.08 14.03 4.54
C PRO A 117 3.43 12.74 4.05
N THR A 118 2.93 12.76 2.81
CA THR A 118 2.16 11.66 2.23
C THR A 118 2.70 11.23 0.88
N ALA A 119 2.72 9.92 0.64
CA ALA A 119 3.06 9.35 -0.65
C ALA A 119 2.08 8.24 -1.06
N ILE A 120 1.93 8.03 -2.36
CA ILE A 120 1.20 6.90 -2.94
C ILE A 120 2.17 6.08 -3.77
N ALA A 121 2.08 4.76 -3.67
CA ALA A 121 2.66 3.82 -4.62
C ALA A 121 1.53 3.16 -5.42
N GLU A 122 1.54 3.32 -6.75
CA GLU A 122 0.56 2.73 -7.66
C GLU A 122 1.24 1.69 -8.55
N GLN A 123 0.81 0.44 -8.39
CA GLN A 123 1.39 -0.72 -9.06
C GLN A 123 0.74 -1.03 -10.40
N ASN A 124 -0.43 -0.48 -10.68
CA ASN A 124 -1.22 -0.81 -11.86
C ASN A 124 -1.09 0.24 -12.96
N ALA A 125 -1.19 -0.20 -14.22
CA ALA A 125 -1.25 0.70 -15.37
C ALA A 125 -2.48 1.62 -15.33
N ILE A 126 -3.60 1.11 -14.82
CA ILE A 126 -4.82 1.89 -14.54
C ILE A 126 -4.97 1.96 -13.01
N PRO A 127 -4.85 3.15 -12.42
CA PRO A 127 -4.90 3.29 -10.97
C PRO A 127 -6.24 2.84 -10.38
N GLY A 128 -6.16 2.24 -9.19
CA GLY A 128 -7.35 1.95 -8.41
C GLY A 128 -8.10 3.23 -8.00
N VAL A 129 -9.42 3.11 -7.80
CA VAL A 129 -10.28 4.26 -7.45
C VAL A 129 -9.77 5.00 -6.22
N THR A 130 -9.34 4.28 -5.20
CA THR A 130 -8.76 4.88 -3.98
C THR A 130 -7.55 5.75 -4.30
N ASN A 131 -6.59 5.24 -5.08
CA ASN A 131 -5.39 5.99 -5.44
C ASN A 131 -5.70 7.18 -6.37
N LYS A 132 -6.67 7.07 -7.27
CA LYS A 132 -7.14 8.21 -8.08
C LYS A 132 -7.66 9.37 -7.22
N ILE A 133 -8.43 9.06 -6.18
CA ILE A 133 -8.95 10.06 -5.25
C ILE A 133 -7.80 10.64 -4.42
N LEU A 134 -6.97 9.78 -3.83
CA LEU A 134 -5.86 10.18 -2.97
C LEU A 134 -4.77 10.96 -3.69
N GLY A 135 -4.60 10.77 -5.00
CA GLY A 135 -3.62 11.51 -5.81
C GLY A 135 -3.84 13.02 -5.80
N LYS A 136 -5.06 13.49 -5.51
CA LYS A 136 -5.33 14.92 -5.34
C LYS A 136 -4.71 15.50 -4.06
N PHE A 137 -4.59 14.67 -3.03
CA PHE A 137 -4.18 15.05 -1.68
C PHE A 137 -2.73 14.71 -1.36
N ALA A 138 -2.21 13.60 -1.92
CA ALA A 138 -0.85 13.16 -1.66
C ALA A 138 0.20 14.15 -2.17
N ASP A 139 1.35 14.21 -1.48
CA ASP A 139 2.47 15.09 -1.85
C ASP A 139 3.30 14.49 -2.99
N LYS A 140 3.48 13.14 -3.00
CA LYS A 140 4.19 12.40 -4.05
C LYS A 140 3.44 11.14 -4.46
N ILE A 141 3.59 10.78 -5.73
CA ILE A 141 2.91 9.63 -6.35
C ILE A 141 3.94 8.84 -7.15
N PHE A 142 4.30 7.68 -6.64
CA PHE A 142 5.24 6.77 -7.30
C PHE A 142 4.47 5.81 -8.18
N VAL A 143 4.76 5.79 -9.48
CA VAL A 143 4.04 4.96 -10.46
C VAL A 143 4.96 3.91 -11.07
N THR A 144 4.38 2.73 -11.30
CA THR A 144 5.09 1.60 -11.91
C THR A 144 5.19 1.73 -13.43
N TYR A 145 4.15 2.29 -14.06
CA TYR A 145 4.07 2.42 -15.52
C TYR A 145 4.00 3.87 -15.94
N GLU A 146 4.71 4.23 -17.02
CA GLU A 146 4.76 5.59 -17.54
C GLU A 146 3.35 6.12 -17.89
N GLN A 147 2.52 5.30 -18.51
CA GLN A 147 1.14 5.64 -18.85
C GLN A 147 0.25 5.98 -17.65
N THR A 148 0.60 5.52 -16.46
CA THR A 148 -0.16 5.80 -15.23
C THR A 148 -0.07 7.28 -14.83
N ARG A 149 0.96 8.01 -15.30
CA ARG A 149 1.15 9.45 -15.03
C ARG A 149 -0.06 10.28 -15.46
N THR A 150 -0.71 9.93 -16.57
CA THR A 150 -1.84 10.68 -17.12
C THR A 150 -3.05 10.77 -16.18
N PHE A 151 -3.12 9.92 -15.18
CA PHE A 151 -4.21 9.92 -14.21
C PHE A 151 -3.97 10.84 -12.99
N PHE A 152 -2.80 11.46 -12.89
CA PHE A 152 -2.37 12.20 -11.71
C PHE A 152 -1.78 13.58 -12.08
N PRO A 153 -1.74 14.54 -11.14
CA PRO A 153 -1.05 15.80 -11.36
C PRO A 153 0.46 15.56 -11.61
N GLU A 154 0.94 15.98 -12.78
CA GLU A 154 2.31 15.67 -13.25
C GLU A 154 3.42 16.09 -12.26
N ALA A 155 3.29 17.26 -11.65
CA ALA A 155 4.26 17.79 -10.68
C ALA A 155 4.47 16.89 -9.44
N LYS A 156 3.53 15.97 -9.15
CA LYS A 156 3.60 15.06 -8.00
C LYS A 156 4.11 13.67 -8.38
N VAL A 157 4.15 13.34 -9.67
CA VAL A 157 4.41 11.97 -10.15
C VAL A 157 5.90 11.71 -10.30
N VAL A 158 6.30 10.54 -9.80
CA VAL A 158 7.65 9.99 -9.96
C VAL A 158 7.51 8.59 -10.58
N PHE A 159 8.16 8.38 -11.71
CA PHE A 159 8.29 7.05 -12.31
C PHE A 159 9.35 6.28 -11.53
N SER A 160 8.94 5.22 -10.82
CA SER A 160 9.83 4.47 -9.92
C SER A 160 9.94 2.97 -10.27
N GLY A 161 9.08 2.49 -11.14
CA GLY A 161 8.87 1.06 -11.29
C GLY A 161 8.13 0.43 -10.11
N ASN A 162 8.01 -0.89 -10.10
CA ASN A 162 7.35 -1.63 -9.02
C ASN A 162 8.37 -2.10 -7.97
N PRO A 163 8.18 -1.79 -6.69
CA PRO A 163 9.05 -2.30 -5.64
C PRO A 163 9.02 -3.83 -5.57
N VAL A 164 10.19 -4.45 -5.53
CA VAL A 164 10.35 -5.90 -5.49
C VAL A 164 11.10 -6.28 -4.21
N ARG A 165 10.60 -7.29 -3.50
CA ARG A 165 11.24 -7.78 -2.27
C ARG A 165 12.66 -8.28 -2.53
N ALA A 166 13.56 -8.04 -1.60
CA ALA A 166 14.97 -8.40 -1.70
C ALA A 166 15.17 -9.91 -2.00
N SER A 167 14.33 -10.77 -1.46
CA SER A 167 14.35 -12.22 -1.71
C SER A 167 14.14 -12.62 -3.19
N PHE A 168 13.48 -11.77 -3.97
CA PHE A 168 13.33 -11.98 -5.42
C PHE A 168 14.44 -11.31 -6.22
N ALA A 169 14.88 -10.12 -5.80
CA ALA A 169 15.92 -9.35 -6.49
C ALA A 169 17.28 -10.05 -6.43
N SER A 170 17.57 -10.77 -5.33
CA SER A 170 18.84 -11.49 -5.13
C SER A 170 18.89 -12.90 -5.71
N ARG A 171 17.79 -13.39 -6.28
CA ARG A 171 17.74 -14.73 -6.84
C ARG A 171 18.58 -14.79 -8.13
N LYS A 172 19.78 -15.38 -8.05
CA LYS A 172 20.50 -15.79 -9.26
C LYS A 172 19.60 -16.72 -10.05
N LEU A 173 19.38 -16.41 -11.32
CA LEU A 173 18.75 -17.35 -12.23
C LEU A 173 19.58 -18.63 -12.19
N LYS A 174 18.99 -19.73 -11.77
CA LYS A 174 19.62 -21.04 -11.96
C LYS A 174 19.84 -21.21 -13.45
N GLU A 175 21.04 -21.62 -13.84
CA GLU A 175 21.30 -22.04 -15.21
C GLU A 175 20.21 -23.01 -15.63
N LYS A 176 19.59 -22.76 -16.77
CA LYS A 176 18.59 -23.67 -17.31
C LYS A 176 19.24 -25.03 -17.46
N PRO A 177 18.71 -26.09 -16.82
CA PRO A 177 19.16 -27.43 -17.21
C PRO A 177 18.86 -27.60 -18.69
N GLU A 178 19.78 -28.20 -19.42
CA GLU A 178 19.53 -28.63 -20.79
C GLU A 178 18.33 -29.58 -20.77
N SER A 179 17.18 -29.07 -21.14
CA SER A 179 15.93 -29.81 -21.13
C SER A 179 15.35 -29.77 -22.55
N THR A 180 15.00 -30.92 -23.05
CA THR A 180 14.25 -31.09 -24.30
C THR A 180 12.82 -30.57 -24.21
N TYR A 181 12.31 -30.29 -23.00
CA TYR A 181 10.97 -29.83 -22.76
C TYR A 181 10.92 -28.31 -22.49
N ARG A 182 9.93 -27.64 -23.07
CA ARG A 182 9.63 -26.25 -22.76
C ARG A 182 8.75 -26.21 -21.50
N GLN A 183 9.16 -25.43 -20.51
CA GLN A 183 8.36 -25.19 -19.31
C GLN A 183 7.61 -23.87 -19.44
N LEU A 184 6.30 -23.89 -19.25
CA LEU A 184 5.43 -22.73 -19.20
C LEU A 184 4.85 -22.61 -17.81
N LEU A 185 5.09 -21.46 -17.13
CA LEU A 185 4.47 -21.12 -15.87
C LEU A 185 3.37 -20.08 -16.13
N ILE A 186 2.14 -20.43 -15.77
CA ILE A 186 0.99 -19.51 -15.83
C ILE A 186 0.55 -19.26 -14.40
N PHE A 187 0.45 -17.99 -14.01
CA PHE A 187 -0.02 -17.58 -12.70
C PHE A 187 -0.89 -16.32 -12.81
N GLY A 188 -1.84 -16.14 -11.90
CA GLY A 188 -2.75 -14.99 -11.85
C GLY A 188 -3.26 -14.76 -10.45
#